data_658746a33bb540df28e56d0241167aec
#
_entry.id   658746a33bb540df28e56d0241167aec
#
_cell.length_a   1.000
_cell.length_b   1.000
_cell.length_c   1.000
_cell.angle_alpha   90.00
_cell.angle_beta   90.00
_cell.angle_gamma   90.00
#
_symmetry.space_group_name_H-M   'P 1'
#
loop_
_entity.id
_entity.type
_entity.pdbx_description
1 polymer ?
#
loop_
_entity_poly.entity_id
_entity_poly.type
_entity_poly.pdbx_seq_one_letter_code
_entity_poly.pdbx_strand_id
1 'polypeptide(L)'
;TVGILMAIREREISGLGQYIDMTLYDCGMALLHPQAPNYFLNNTRPKGTGNPHPNLVPYDKFKTKTCEIFIAAGNNGQFRKLCELIGKREMADDPRFADNGKRNVNRAVLTVTLTEAFATQDGHELADRLIRSGVPAGPVLWADEATSAPHTAHREMVTELDWYKGLGTPIKFSRTPGGTRATPPKFGEHGAAVLAKHGYSADEIAAFEKSGVLLTRRRF
;
A
#
# COMPACT_ATOMS: atom_id res chain seq x y z
N THR A 1 -9.51 -8.56 -9.38
CA THR A 1 -8.71 -8.69 -10.63
C THR A 1 -8.07 -10.06 -10.74
N VAL A 2 -7.27 -10.53 -9.77
CA VAL A 2 -6.55 -11.81 -9.84
C VAL A 2 -7.52 -12.98 -10.11
N GLY A 3 -8.61 -13.10 -9.39
CA GLY A 3 -9.62 -14.17 -9.61
C GLY A 3 -10.19 -14.16 -11.02
N ILE A 4 -10.44 -12.99 -11.59
CA ILE A 4 -10.92 -12.87 -12.99
C ILE A 4 -9.87 -13.38 -13.97
N LEU A 5 -8.60 -13.00 -13.80
CA LEU A 5 -7.51 -13.47 -14.67
C LEU A 5 -7.30 -14.99 -14.58
N MET A 6 -7.42 -15.55 -13.38
CA MET A 6 -7.37 -17.00 -13.16
C MET A 6 -8.53 -17.71 -13.87
N ALA A 7 -9.75 -17.19 -13.77
CA ALA A 7 -10.91 -17.76 -14.43
C ALA A 7 -10.84 -17.64 -15.97
N ILE A 8 -10.29 -16.55 -16.50
CA ILE A 8 -10.04 -16.40 -17.95
C ILE A 8 -9.01 -17.43 -18.40
N ARG A 9 -7.92 -17.58 -17.66
CA ARG A 9 -6.87 -18.58 -17.98
C ARG A 9 -7.39 -20.01 -17.96
N GLU A 10 -8.23 -20.33 -16.97
CA GLU A 10 -8.88 -21.64 -16.89
C GLU A 10 -9.80 -21.87 -18.10
N ARG A 11 -10.64 -20.88 -18.44
CA ARG A 11 -11.52 -20.94 -19.61
C ARG A 11 -10.77 -21.14 -20.93
N GLU A 12 -9.58 -20.57 -21.09
CA GLU A 12 -8.74 -20.78 -22.28
C GLU A 12 -8.28 -22.25 -22.42
N ILE A 13 -8.23 -23.00 -21.32
CA ILE A 13 -7.81 -24.41 -21.30
C ILE A 13 -9.02 -25.34 -21.45
N SER A 14 -10.05 -25.12 -20.64
CA SER A 14 -11.23 -26.01 -20.56
C SER A 14 -12.34 -25.67 -21.55
N GLY A 15 -12.42 -24.41 -22.02
CA GLY A 15 -13.55 -23.88 -22.78
C GLY A 15 -14.76 -23.51 -21.91
N LEU A 16 -14.72 -23.74 -20.60
CA LEU A 16 -15.83 -23.53 -19.69
C LEU A 16 -15.69 -22.23 -18.90
N GLY A 17 -16.79 -21.47 -18.77
CA GLY A 17 -16.89 -20.32 -17.87
C GLY A 17 -17.20 -20.78 -16.44
N GLN A 18 -16.98 -19.87 -15.46
CA GLN A 18 -17.34 -20.14 -14.07
C GLN A 18 -17.83 -18.87 -13.36
N TYR A 19 -18.61 -19.08 -12.34
CA TYR A 19 -19.01 -18.02 -11.41
C TYR A 19 -17.86 -17.75 -10.41
N ILE A 20 -17.61 -16.48 -10.14
CA ILE A 20 -16.60 -16.05 -9.15
C ILE A 20 -17.35 -15.38 -8.01
N ASP A 21 -17.34 -16.02 -6.84
CA ASP A 21 -17.85 -15.44 -5.61
C ASP A 21 -16.70 -14.86 -4.80
N MET A 22 -16.82 -13.60 -4.40
CA MET A 22 -15.83 -12.91 -3.56
C MET A 22 -16.54 -11.89 -2.67
N THR A 23 -16.62 -12.20 -1.40
CA THR A 23 -17.33 -11.36 -0.42
C THR A 23 -16.37 -10.42 0.30
N LEU A 24 -16.90 -9.30 0.81
CA LEU A 24 -16.13 -8.42 1.72
C LEU A 24 -15.74 -9.12 3.01
N TYR A 25 -16.59 -10.04 3.48
CA TYR A 25 -16.31 -10.83 4.68
C TYR A 25 -15.06 -11.70 4.49
N ASP A 26 -14.99 -12.47 3.41
CA ASP A 26 -13.85 -13.37 3.14
C ASP A 26 -12.57 -12.57 2.92
N CYS A 27 -12.67 -11.44 2.21
CA CYS A 27 -11.54 -10.52 2.05
C CYS A 27 -11.09 -9.96 3.40
N GLY A 28 -12.02 -9.57 4.27
CA GLY A 28 -11.72 -9.10 5.63
C GLY A 28 -11.05 -10.18 6.49
N MET A 29 -11.52 -11.42 6.39
CA MET A 29 -10.87 -12.55 7.07
C MET A 29 -9.44 -12.78 6.58
N ALA A 30 -9.20 -12.68 5.28
CA ALA A 30 -7.85 -12.80 4.71
C ALA A 30 -6.89 -11.71 5.20
N LEU A 31 -7.41 -10.51 5.51
CA LEU A 31 -6.61 -9.40 6.06
C LEU A 31 -6.24 -9.57 7.55
N LEU A 32 -6.77 -10.57 8.26
CA LEU A 32 -6.40 -10.82 9.66
C LEU A 32 -4.98 -11.41 9.84
N HIS A 33 -4.21 -11.52 8.79
CA HIS A 33 -2.80 -11.87 8.87
C HIS A 33 -1.97 -10.67 9.37
N PRO A 34 -1.03 -10.84 10.33
CA PRO A 34 -0.61 -12.08 11.02
C PRO A 34 -1.38 -12.37 12.32
N GLN A 35 -2.43 -11.64 12.65
CA GLN A 35 -3.12 -11.74 13.93
C GLN A 35 -3.85 -13.08 14.11
N ALA A 36 -4.55 -13.56 13.08
CA ALA A 36 -5.24 -14.83 13.15
C ALA A 36 -4.28 -16.03 13.33
N PRO A 37 -3.18 -16.16 12.54
CA PRO A 37 -2.16 -17.16 12.80
C PRO A 37 -1.56 -17.12 14.22
N ASN A 38 -1.26 -15.92 14.74
CA ASN A 38 -0.76 -15.78 16.10
C ASN A 38 -1.78 -16.29 17.13
N TYR A 39 -3.06 -15.98 16.95
CA TYR A 39 -4.13 -16.47 17.80
C TYR A 39 -4.24 -18.01 17.74
N PHE A 40 -4.20 -18.60 16.55
CA PHE A 40 -4.27 -20.06 16.40
C PHE A 40 -3.09 -20.79 17.06
N LEU A 41 -1.92 -20.17 17.11
CA LEU A 41 -0.72 -20.76 17.72
C LEU A 41 -0.75 -20.71 19.27
N ASN A 42 -1.25 -19.64 19.86
CA ASN A 42 -1.11 -19.40 21.30
C ASN A 42 -2.44 -19.16 22.04
N ASN A 43 -3.55 -19.18 21.31
CA ASN A 43 -4.91 -18.93 21.84
C ASN A 43 -5.03 -17.62 22.64
N THR A 44 -4.18 -16.64 22.32
CA THR A 44 -4.18 -15.34 22.98
C THR A 44 -4.87 -14.31 22.10
N ARG A 45 -5.92 -13.67 22.62
CA ARG A 45 -6.66 -12.64 21.88
C ARG A 45 -5.75 -11.47 21.50
N PRO A 46 -5.59 -11.16 20.20
CA PRO A 46 -4.81 -10.02 19.77
C PRO A 46 -5.38 -8.70 20.28
N LYS A 47 -4.49 -7.78 20.64
CA LYS A 47 -4.85 -6.40 21.00
C LYS A 47 -4.39 -5.46 19.90
N GLY A 48 -5.04 -4.31 19.77
CA GLY A 48 -4.56 -3.23 18.90
C GLY A 48 -3.18 -2.75 19.36
N THR A 49 -2.22 -2.75 18.46
CA THR A 49 -0.83 -2.33 18.74
C THR A 49 -0.49 -0.97 18.15
N GLY A 50 -1.37 -0.41 17.32
CA GLY A 50 -1.05 0.75 16.50
C GLY A 50 -0.15 0.36 15.32
N ASN A 51 0.94 1.11 15.12
CA ASN A 51 1.90 0.88 14.03
C ASN A 51 2.87 -0.29 14.22
N PRO A 52 3.34 -0.60 15.46
CA PRO A 52 4.32 -1.66 15.69
C PRO A 52 3.91 -3.00 15.10
N HIS A 53 4.83 -3.65 14.40
CA HIS A 53 4.61 -5.02 13.95
C HIS A 53 4.52 -5.97 15.17
N PRO A 54 3.53 -6.88 15.23
CA PRO A 54 3.33 -7.72 16.42
C PRO A 54 4.53 -8.63 16.76
N ASN A 55 5.25 -9.11 15.75
CA ASN A 55 6.27 -10.15 15.92
C ASN A 55 7.70 -9.68 15.62
N LEU A 56 7.91 -8.54 14.94
CA LEU A 56 9.24 -8.06 14.56
C LEU A 56 9.59 -6.75 15.27
N VAL A 57 10.87 -6.64 15.69
CA VAL A 57 11.36 -5.48 16.44
C VAL A 57 12.83 -5.19 16.09
N PRO A 58 13.18 -3.94 15.75
CA PRO A 58 12.29 -2.80 15.51
C PRO A 58 11.60 -2.86 14.16
N TYR A 59 10.29 -2.71 14.16
CA TYR A 59 9.48 -2.59 12.97
C TYR A 59 8.32 -1.66 13.30
N ASP A 60 8.54 -0.35 13.16
CA ASP A 60 7.64 0.70 13.62
C ASP A 60 8.01 2.06 13.03
N LYS A 61 7.19 3.06 13.31
CA LYS A 61 7.52 4.46 13.05
C LYS A 61 8.16 5.12 14.28
N PHE A 62 9.11 6.01 14.02
CA PHE A 62 9.86 6.75 15.03
C PHE A 62 9.91 8.22 14.68
N LYS A 63 9.80 9.08 15.70
CA LYS A 63 10.02 10.51 15.54
C LYS A 63 11.51 10.80 15.44
N THR A 64 11.85 11.71 14.54
CA THR A 64 13.19 12.29 14.41
C THR A 64 13.13 13.80 14.62
N LYS A 65 14.25 14.49 14.39
CA LYS A 65 14.29 15.94 14.46
C LYS A 65 13.39 16.64 13.43
N THR A 66 13.26 16.08 12.23
CA THR A 66 12.61 16.76 11.09
C THR A 66 11.30 16.12 10.65
N CYS A 67 11.16 14.79 10.70
CA CYS A 67 9.96 14.06 10.29
C CYS A 67 9.83 12.74 11.05
N GLU A 68 8.71 12.04 10.91
CA GLU A 68 8.64 10.63 11.31
C GLU A 68 9.28 9.75 10.23
N ILE A 69 9.97 8.70 10.65
CA ILE A 69 10.50 7.67 9.75
C ILE A 69 9.93 6.31 10.13
N PHE A 70 9.71 5.46 9.13
CA PHE A 70 9.37 4.06 9.35
C PHE A 70 10.62 3.21 9.16
N ILE A 71 10.86 2.27 10.08
CA ILE A 71 12.01 1.35 10.04
C ILE A 71 11.49 -0.08 10.14
N ALA A 72 12.03 -0.98 9.32
CA ALA A 72 11.69 -2.40 9.30
C ALA A 72 12.95 -3.29 9.36
N ALA A 73 13.63 -3.31 10.51
CA ALA A 73 14.79 -4.18 10.71
C ALA A 73 14.34 -5.61 11.07
N GLY A 74 14.04 -6.41 10.05
CA GLY A 74 13.42 -7.72 10.18
C GLY A 74 14.35 -8.87 10.60
N ASN A 75 15.67 -8.66 10.63
CA ASN A 75 16.65 -9.69 11.00
C ASN A 75 17.82 -9.11 11.81
N ASN A 76 18.65 -10.01 12.38
CA ASN A 76 19.74 -9.62 13.26
C ASN A 76 20.84 -8.80 12.54
N GLY A 77 21.10 -9.09 11.27
CA GLY A 77 22.07 -8.34 10.48
C GLY A 77 21.62 -6.89 10.24
N GLN A 78 20.35 -6.68 9.93
CA GLN A 78 19.77 -5.35 9.80
C GLN A 78 19.74 -4.58 11.13
N PHE A 79 19.43 -5.27 12.23
CA PHE A 79 19.47 -4.67 13.56
C PHE A 79 20.88 -4.21 13.93
N ARG A 80 21.91 -5.04 13.68
CA ARG A 80 23.32 -4.67 13.91
C ARG A 80 23.72 -3.43 13.10
N LYS A 81 23.40 -3.40 11.82
CA LYS A 81 23.66 -2.24 10.95
C LYS A 81 22.93 -0.98 11.43
N LEU A 82 21.68 -1.11 11.86
CA LEU A 82 20.92 -0.01 12.46
C LEU A 82 21.69 0.56 13.66
N CYS A 83 22.09 -0.29 14.60
CA CYS A 83 22.83 0.11 15.81
C CYS A 83 24.16 0.80 15.47
N GLU A 84 24.90 0.30 14.48
CA GLU A 84 26.13 0.92 13.99
C GLU A 84 25.89 2.33 13.42
N LEU A 85 24.88 2.48 12.57
CA LEU A 85 24.55 3.75 11.90
C LEU A 85 24.07 4.85 12.85
N ILE A 86 23.44 4.47 13.95
CA ILE A 86 22.97 5.43 14.97
C ILE A 86 23.97 5.65 16.11
N GLY A 87 25.16 5.07 16.01
CA GLY A 87 26.22 5.21 17.02
C GLY A 87 25.96 4.46 18.32
N LYS A 88 25.16 3.39 18.27
CA LYS A 88 24.77 2.56 19.42
C LYS A 88 25.18 1.09 19.24
N ARG A 89 26.43 0.88 18.82
CA ARG A 89 26.95 -0.45 18.50
C ARG A 89 26.82 -1.43 19.67
N GLU A 90 26.97 -0.96 20.90
CA GLU A 90 26.81 -1.73 22.12
C GLU A 90 25.43 -2.39 22.27
N MET A 91 24.38 -1.81 21.67
CA MET A 91 23.04 -2.42 21.65
C MET A 91 22.99 -3.71 20.82
N ALA A 92 23.83 -3.82 19.80
CA ALA A 92 23.85 -5.01 18.95
C ALA A 92 24.48 -6.21 19.67
N ASP A 93 25.30 -5.96 20.68
CA ASP A 93 26.00 -6.97 21.49
C ASP A 93 25.32 -7.19 22.85
N ASP A 94 24.26 -6.43 23.17
CA ASP A 94 23.46 -6.61 24.39
C ASP A 94 22.65 -7.93 24.33
N PRO A 95 22.82 -8.84 25.32
CA PRO A 95 22.09 -10.11 25.35
C PRO A 95 20.57 -9.97 25.28
N ARG A 96 20.01 -8.84 25.72
CA ARG A 96 18.56 -8.54 25.66
C ARG A 96 18.07 -8.34 24.23
N PHE A 97 18.94 -8.03 23.27
CA PHE A 97 18.61 -7.71 21.88
C PHE A 97 19.24 -8.65 20.86
N ALA A 98 19.88 -9.73 21.30
CA ALA A 98 20.67 -10.64 20.48
C ALA A 98 19.90 -11.27 19.31
N ASP A 99 18.60 -11.51 19.48
CA ASP A 99 17.71 -12.05 18.46
C ASP A 99 16.34 -11.37 18.51
N ASN A 100 15.52 -11.62 17.49
CA ASN A 100 14.20 -10.97 17.39
C ASN A 100 13.26 -11.36 18.56
N GLY A 101 13.33 -12.60 19.05
CA GLY A 101 12.53 -13.05 20.21
C GLY A 101 12.85 -12.25 21.46
N LYS A 102 14.14 -12.09 21.75
CA LYS A 102 14.62 -11.29 22.87
C LYS A 102 14.29 -9.80 22.70
N ARG A 103 14.44 -9.25 21.50
CA ARG A 103 14.01 -7.88 21.21
C ARG A 103 12.51 -7.69 21.43
N ASN A 104 11.71 -8.68 21.07
CA ASN A 104 10.25 -8.61 21.26
C ASN A 104 9.86 -8.60 22.75
N VAL A 105 10.53 -9.42 23.58
CA VAL A 105 10.35 -9.41 25.05
C VAL A 105 10.77 -8.08 25.65
N ASN A 106 11.87 -7.49 25.17
CA ASN A 106 12.43 -6.22 25.64
C ASN A 106 12.02 -5.01 24.79
N ARG A 107 10.91 -5.11 24.05
CA ARG A 107 10.42 -4.09 23.09
C ARG A 107 10.35 -2.71 23.71
N ALA A 108 9.79 -2.57 24.89
CA ALA A 108 9.58 -1.27 25.52
C ALA A 108 10.92 -0.54 25.74
N VAL A 109 11.91 -1.21 26.28
CA VAL A 109 13.26 -0.65 26.53
C VAL A 109 13.91 -0.29 25.20
N LEU A 110 13.88 -1.21 24.22
CA LEU A 110 14.47 -0.97 22.90
C LEU A 110 13.82 0.22 22.19
N THR A 111 12.50 0.34 22.23
CA THR A 111 11.77 1.44 21.60
C THR A 111 12.16 2.79 22.20
N VAL A 112 12.27 2.89 23.53
CA VAL A 112 12.71 4.12 24.20
C VAL A 112 14.11 4.50 23.75
N THR A 113 15.07 3.57 23.83
CA THR A 113 16.46 3.82 23.43
C THR A 113 16.60 4.25 21.97
N LEU A 114 15.84 3.63 21.05
CA LEU A 114 15.84 4.02 19.65
C LEU A 114 15.21 5.40 19.44
N THR A 115 14.10 5.70 20.13
CA THR A 115 13.43 7.00 20.05
C THR A 115 14.37 8.12 20.47
N GLU A 116 15.10 7.95 21.57
CA GLU A 116 16.11 8.90 22.04
C GLU A 116 17.26 9.08 21.03
N ALA A 117 17.74 7.98 20.43
CA ALA A 117 18.82 8.04 19.45
C ALA A 117 18.40 8.73 18.15
N PHE A 118 17.13 8.64 17.77
CA PHE A 118 16.62 9.27 16.54
C PHE A 118 16.20 10.72 16.74
N ALA A 119 15.85 11.14 17.95
CA ALA A 119 15.31 12.46 18.25
C ALA A 119 16.19 13.64 17.77
N THR A 120 17.51 13.43 17.72
CA THR A 120 18.49 14.45 17.30
C THR A 120 18.90 14.37 15.83
N GLN A 121 18.48 13.34 15.11
CA GLN A 121 18.89 13.09 13.72
C GLN A 121 17.89 13.66 12.73
N ASP A 122 18.36 14.12 11.57
CA ASP A 122 17.52 14.43 10.43
C ASP A 122 16.90 13.13 9.88
N GLY A 123 15.56 13.10 9.75
CA GLY A 123 14.83 11.89 9.38
C GLY A 123 15.05 11.45 7.93
N HIS A 124 15.15 12.42 7.01
CA HIS A 124 15.40 12.11 5.60
C HIS A 124 16.80 11.55 5.38
N GLU A 125 17.81 12.19 5.97
CA GLU A 125 19.19 11.73 5.89
C GLU A 125 19.38 10.36 6.57
N LEU A 126 18.74 10.16 7.73
CA LEU A 126 18.82 8.89 8.45
C LEU A 126 18.16 7.77 7.63
N ALA A 127 16.96 7.99 7.07
CA ALA A 127 16.28 7.01 6.26
C ALA A 127 17.09 6.63 5.01
N ASP A 128 17.72 7.62 4.33
CA ASP A 128 18.58 7.38 3.17
C ASP A 128 19.83 6.56 3.54
N ARG A 129 20.49 6.88 4.64
CA ARG A 129 21.65 6.11 5.14
C ARG A 129 21.27 4.67 5.48
N LEU A 130 20.12 4.48 6.13
CA LEU A 130 19.62 3.15 6.51
C LEU A 130 19.33 2.30 5.28
N ILE A 131 18.58 2.82 4.30
CA ILE A 131 18.20 2.06 3.11
C ILE A 131 19.41 1.70 2.23
N ARG A 132 20.39 2.61 2.08
CA ARG A 132 21.64 2.35 1.37
C ARG A 132 22.49 1.28 2.06
N SER A 133 22.35 1.12 3.37
CA SER A 133 23.01 0.06 4.14
C SER A 133 22.23 -1.26 4.21
N GLY A 134 21.08 -1.34 3.51
CA GLY A 134 20.24 -2.54 3.48
C GLY A 134 19.33 -2.71 4.69
N VAL A 135 19.09 -1.64 5.45
CA VAL A 135 18.04 -1.59 6.48
C VAL A 135 16.83 -0.88 5.88
N PRO A 136 15.70 -1.58 5.67
CA PRO A 136 14.51 -0.93 5.12
C PRO A 136 14.03 0.19 6.02
N ALA A 137 13.99 1.40 5.47
CA ALA A 137 13.53 2.60 6.15
C ALA A 137 13.00 3.60 5.12
N GLY A 138 12.18 4.54 5.57
CA GLY A 138 11.70 5.63 4.73
C GLY A 138 11.02 6.70 5.57
N PRO A 139 10.96 7.96 5.09
CA PRO A 139 10.19 9.00 5.73
C PRO A 139 8.69 8.70 5.63
N VAL A 140 7.93 9.06 6.65
CA VAL A 140 6.46 9.06 6.62
C VAL A 140 6.02 10.38 5.99
N LEU A 141 5.54 10.31 4.76
CA LEU A 141 5.20 11.47 3.94
C LEU A 141 3.69 11.74 3.96
N TRP A 142 3.31 13.00 3.89
CA TRP A 142 1.97 13.42 3.54
C TRP A 142 1.70 13.16 2.05
N ALA A 143 0.43 13.19 1.63
CA ALA A 143 0.04 12.87 0.26
C ALA A 143 0.67 13.82 -0.78
N ASP A 144 0.76 15.10 -0.47
CA ASP A 144 1.39 16.13 -1.30
C ASP A 144 2.91 15.92 -1.42
N GLU A 145 3.58 15.60 -0.31
CA GLU A 145 5.00 15.24 -0.31
C GLU A 145 5.27 13.96 -1.10
N ALA A 146 4.46 12.93 -0.88
CA ALA A 146 4.61 11.65 -1.58
C ALA A 146 4.39 11.78 -3.09
N THR A 147 3.41 12.60 -3.53
CA THR A 147 3.11 12.80 -4.95
C THR A 147 4.14 13.68 -5.66
N SER A 148 4.83 14.55 -4.94
CA SER A 148 5.92 15.41 -5.46
C SER A 148 7.32 14.83 -5.30
N ALA A 149 7.46 13.67 -4.63
CA ALA A 149 8.77 13.07 -4.39
C ALA A 149 9.50 12.68 -5.69
N PRO A 150 10.83 12.84 -5.77
CA PRO A 150 11.62 12.48 -6.95
C PRO A 150 11.42 11.02 -7.39
N HIS A 151 11.26 10.10 -6.44
CA HIS A 151 10.98 8.69 -6.74
C HIS A 151 9.61 8.51 -7.39
N THR A 152 8.59 9.25 -6.98
CA THR A 152 7.25 9.25 -7.58
C THR A 152 7.29 9.72 -9.02
N ALA A 153 8.06 10.78 -9.31
CA ALA A 153 8.30 11.26 -10.66
C ALA A 153 9.05 10.22 -11.51
N HIS A 154 10.14 9.65 -10.99
CA HIS A 154 10.90 8.58 -11.66
C HIS A 154 10.02 7.35 -12.00
N ARG A 155 9.08 7.03 -11.12
CA ARG A 155 8.14 5.92 -11.32
C ARG A 155 6.91 6.30 -12.16
N GLU A 156 6.80 7.54 -12.61
CA GLU A 156 5.64 8.04 -13.38
C GLU A 156 4.31 7.71 -12.68
N MET A 157 4.28 7.93 -11.35
CA MET A 157 3.11 7.59 -10.53
C MET A 157 2.09 8.72 -10.42
N VAL A 158 2.39 9.91 -10.93
CA VAL A 158 1.41 10.97 -11.17
C VAL A 158 1.21 11.09 -12.67
N THR A 159 -0.05 11.12 -13.08
CA THR A 159 -0.45 11.26 -14.48
C THR A 159 -1.30 12.52 -14.63
N GLU A 160 -1.07 13.26 -15.69
CA GLU A 160 -1.82 14.44 -16.08
C GLU A 160 -2.31 14.30 -17.52
N LEU A 161 -3.59 14.50 -17.73
CA LEU A 161 -4.20 14.45 -19.06
C LEU A 161 -5.35 15.45 -19.09
N ASP A 162 -5.22 16.51 -19.91
CA ASP A 162 -6.17 17.60 -20.01
C ASP A 162 -6.50 18.19 -18.61
N TRP A 163 -7.72 18.14 -18.16
CA TRP A 163 -8.14 18.64 -16.84
C TRP A 163 -7.90 17.63 -15.68
N TYR A 164 -7.55 16.39 -16.00
CA TYR A 164 -7.40 15.32 -15.00
C TYR A 164 -5.95 15.20 -14.50
N LYS A 165 -5.81 15.18 -13.18
CA LYS A 165 -4.59 14.81 -12.51
C LYS A 165 -4.89 13.67 -11.54
N GLY A 166 -4.14 12.58 -11.61
CA GLY A 166 -4.39 11.40 -10.80
C GLY A 166 -3.18 10.50 -10.65
N LEU A 167 -3.38 9.34 -10.02
CA LEU A 167 -2.31 8.37 -9.85
C LEU A 167 -2.18 7.46 -11.08
N GLY A 168 -0.95 7.20 -11.48
CA GLY A 168 -0.60 6.26 -12.51
C GLY A 168 -0.79 4.80 -12.09
N THR A 169 -0.75 3.88 -13.05
CA THR A 169 -0.81 2.45 -12.75
C THR A 169 0.48 1.95 -12.08
N PRO A 170 0.39 1.19 -10.96
CA PRO A 170 1.57 0.68 -10.28
C PRO A 170 2.27 -0.48 -11.03
N ILE A 171 1.56 -1.14 -11.94
CA ILE A 171 2.10 -2.26 -12.72
C ILE A 171 2.72 -1.71 -14.00
N LYS A 172 4.02 -1.93 -14.17
CA LYS A 172 4.79 -1.50 -15.34
C LYS A 172 5.17 -2.71 -16.18
N PHE A 173 4.56 -2.85 -17.36
CA PHE A 173 4.90 -3.90 -18.33
C PHE A 173 5.89 -3.38 -19.36
N SER A 174 6.97 -4.10 -19.60
CA SER A 174 8.00 -3.70 -20.56
C SER A 174 7.53 -3.72 -22.03
N ARG A 175 6.59 -4.60 -22.37
CA ARG A 175 6.12 -4.82 -23.74
C ARG A 175 4.70 -4.27 -23.99
N THR A 176 3.84 -4.29 -22.96
CA THR A 176 2.44 -3.84 -23.03
C THR A 176 2.16 -2.82 -21.94
N PRO A 177 2.77 -1.63 -21.98
CA PRO A 177 2.66 -0.66 -20.92
C PRO A 177 1.21 -0.22 -20.73
N GLY A 178 0.78 -0.17 -19.48
CA GLY A 178 -0.45 0.48 -19.06
C GLY A 178 -0.30 2.00 -19.02
N GLY A 179 -1.40 2.72 -18.86
CA GLY A 179 -1.38 4.17 -18.69
C GLY A 179 -2.76 4.78 -18.77
N THR A 180 -2.87 6.04 -18.39
CA THR A 180 -4.07 6.86 -18.55
C THR A 180 -4.23 7.25 -20.01
N ARG A 181 -5.31 6.79 -20.66
CA ARG A 181 -5.55 7.03 -22.10
C ARG A 181 -6.69 8.02 -22.36
N ALA A 182 -7.51 8.27 -21.37
CA ALA A 182 -8.61 9.21 -21.41
C ALA A 182 -8.87 9.79 -20.02
N THR A 183 -9.45 10.96 -19.99
CA THR A 183 -9.96 11.55 -18.73
C THR A 183 -11.11 10.73 -18.18
N PRO A 184 -11.34 10.71 -16.87
CA PRO A 184 -12.53 10.09 -16.30
C PRO A 184 -13.80 10.70 -16.89
N PRO A 185 -14.78 9.88 -17.30
CA PRO A 185 -16.02 10.40 -17.86
C PRO A 185 -16.84 11.15 -16.80
N LYS A 186 -17.54 12.18 -17.23
CA LYS A 186 -18.57 12.81 -16.41
C LYS A 186 -19.79 11.90 -16.27
N PHE A 187 -20.60 12.16 -15.25
CA PHE A 187 -21.79 11.35 -15.02
C PHE A 187 -22.70 11.31 -16.25
N GLY A 188 -22.98 10.10 -16.75
CA GLY A 188 -23.86 9.86 -17.91
C GLY A 188 -23.27 10.24 -19.27
N GLU A 189 -22.04 10.72 -19.35
CA GLU A 189 -21.41 11.26 -20.58
C GLU A 189 -21.47 10.29 -21.77
N HIS A 190 -21.27 8.99 -21.52
CA HIS A 190 -21.21 7.99 -22.56
C HIS A 190 -22.54 7.24 -22.78
N GLY A 191 -23.59 7.56 -22.03
CA GLY A 191 -24.83 6.77 -22.01
C GLY A 191 -25.48 6.63 -23.38
N ALA A 192 -25.70 7.75 -24.08
CA ALA A 192 -26.29 7.74 -25.42
C ALA A 192 -25.42 6.97 -26.44
N ALA A 193 -24.10 7.17 -26.41
CA ALA A 193 -23.17 6.48 -27.30
C ALA A 193 -23.14 4.97 -27.07
N VAL A 194 -23.24 4.52 -25.82
CA VAL A 194 -23.31 3.10 -25.47
C VAL A 194 -24.60 2.48 -26.00
N LEU A 195 -25.77 3.13 -25.80
CA LEU A 195 -27.04 2.65 -26.30
C LEU A 195 -27.05 2.59 -27.83
N ALA A 196 -26.59 3.61 -28.52
CA ALA A 196 -26.47 3.62 -30.00
C ALA A 196 -25.59 2.45 -30.50
N LYS A 197 -24.49 2.16 -29.84
CA LYS A 197 -23.61 1.01 -30.16
C LYS A 197 -24.34 -0.34 -29.99
N HIS A 198 -25.30 -0.41 -29.10
CA HIS A 198 -26.12 -1.61 -28.88
C HIS A 198 -27.40 -1.65 -29.70
N GLY A 199 -27.56 -0.79 -30.72
CA GLY A 199 -28.62 -0.86 -31.70
C GLY A 199 -29.89 -0.05 -31.38
N TYR A 200 -29.88 0.74 -30.31
CA TYR A 200 -30.95 1.67 -30.02
C TYR A 200 -30.94 2.86 -31.00
N SER A 201 -32.14 3.20 -31.52
CA SER A 201 -32.29 4.38 -32.39
C SER A 201 -32.17 5.69 -31.61
N ALA A 202 -31.95 6.79 -32.33
CA ALA A 202 -31.91 8.11 -31.72
C ALA A 202 -33.21 8.48 -30.99
N ASP A 203 -34.35 8.08 -31.54
CA ASP A 203 -35.67 8.35 -30.94
C ASP A 203 -35.89 7.56 -29.64
N GLU A 204 -35.43 6.31 -29.57
CA GLU A 204 -35.49 5.51 -28.33
C GLU A 204 -34.56 6.10 -27.27
N ILE A 205 -33.36 6.51 -27.64
CA ILE A 205 -32.39 7.14 -26.71
C ILE A 205 -32.98 8.45 -26.15
N ALA A 206 -33.56 9.30 -27.03
CA ALA A 206 -34.25 10.52 -26.61
C ALA A 206 -35.44 10.26 -25.68
N ALA A 207 -36.21 9.19 -25.94
CA ALA A 207 -37.29 8.76 -25.06
C ALA A 207 -36.74 8.33 -23.68
N PHE A 208 -35.65 7.60 -23.60
CA PHE A 208 -34.98 7.22 -22.34
C PHE A 208 -34.47 8.43 -21.56
N GLU A 209 -33.94 9.43 -22.22
CA GLU A 209 -33.50 10.70 -21.56
C GLU A 209 -34.75 11.43 -21.02
N LYS A 210 -35.79 11.57 -21.80
CA LYS A 210 -37.05 12.25 -21.41
C LYS A 210 -37.75 11.56 -20.25
N SER A 211 -37.77 10.23 -20.22
CA SER A 211 -38.37 9.44 -19.14
C SER A 211 -37.47 9.35 -17.88
N GLY A 212 -36.20 9.75 -17.99
CA GLY A 212 -35.24 9.68 -16.90
C GLY A 212 -34.70 8.27 -16.66
N VAL A 213 -34.87 7.35 -17.60
CA VAL A 213 -34.17 6.04 -17.62
C VAL A 213 -32.68 6.26 -17.95
N LEU A 214 -32.38 7.10 -18.93
CA LEU A 214 -31.02 7.55 -19.21
C LEU A 214 -30.78 8.91 -18.56
N LEU A 215 -29.82 8.97 -17.66
CA LEU A 215 -29.46 10.19 -16.95
C LEU A 215 -28.15 10.74 -17.49
N THR A 216 -28.13 12.00 -17.93
CA THR A 216 -26.94 12.73 -18.38
C THR A 216 -26.37 13.69 -17.32
N ARG A 217 -27.08 13.85 -16.19
CA ARG A 217 -26.66 14.67 -15.03
C ARG A 217 -27.20 14.11 -13.74
N ARG A 218 -26.51 14.35 -12.62
CA ARG A 218 -27.04 14.02 -11.28
C ARG A 218 -28.29 14.86 -10.99
N ARG A 219 -29.30 14.24 -10.40
CA ARG A 219 -30.51 14.90 -9.92
C ARG A 219 -30.37 15.30 -8.44
N PHE A 220 -29.31 16.03 -8.10
CA PHE A 220 -29.16 16.61 -6.73
C PHE A 220 -29.04 18.10 -6.84
#